data_87ccc0146e739e124f36c25cbad3f3d3
#
_entry.id   87ccc0146e739e124f36c25cbad3f3d3
#
_cell.length_a   1.000
_cell.length_b   1.000
_cell.length_c   1.000
_cell.angle_alpha   90.00
_cell.angle_beta   90.00
_cell.angle_gamma   90.00
#
_symmetry.space_group_name_H-M   'P 1'
#
loop_
_entity.id
_entity.type
_entity.pdbx_description
1 polymer ?
#
loop_
_entity_poly.entity_id
_entity_poly.type
_entity_poly.pdbx_seq_one_letter_code
_entity_poly.pdbx_strand_id
1 'polypeptide(L)'
;LRLVGSEMCIRDRVISEIEFAGRYTNAKMICITGSNGKTTTTSLIYHIFKSAGMNVGLAGNIGKSLALQVAEDHHDYYIIELSSFQLDNMYNFRANIAVLMNITPDHLDRYDHCMQNYIDAKFRITQNQTPDDAFIFWNDDPIIKRELAKHGLKAHLYPFAAVKEDGAIAYVEDHEVKINEPIAFNMEQEELALTGQHNLYNSLAAGISANLAGITKENIRKALSDFKGVEHRLEKVARVRGIDFINDSKATNVNSCWYALQSMTTKTVLILGGKDKGNDYTEIEDLVREKCSALVYMGLHNEKLHDFFDRFGLPVADVQTGMKDAVEA
;
A
#
# COMPACT_ATOMS: atom_id res chain seq x y z
N LEU A 1 -19.29 -13.58 -11.33
CA LEU A 1 -19.94 -13.76 -12.63
C LEU A 1 -18.97 -14.53 -13.51
N ARG A 2 -19.30 -15.79 -13.74
CA ARG A 2 -18.59 -16.64 -14.70
C ARG A 2 -19.13 -16.27 -16.07
N LEU A 3 -18.41 -15.49 -16.85
CA LEU A 3 -18.67 -15.30 -18.28
C LEU A 3 -18.32 -16.62 -18.99
N VAL A 4 -19.27 -17.56 -18.98
CA VAL A 4 -19.11 -18.83 -19.67
C VAL A 4 -19.18 -18.57 -21.17
N GLY A 5 -18.08 -18.80 -21.87
CA GLY A 5 -18.01 -18.84 -23.31
C GLY A 5 -17.54 -17.58 -24.04
N SER A 6 -17.33 -16.43 -23.37
CA SER A 6 -16.92 -15.20 -24.05
C SER A 6 -15.48 -15.24 -24.58
N GLU A 7 -14.56 -15.80 -23.84
CA GLU A 7 -13.13 -15.87 -24.25
C GLU A 7 -12.87 -16.86 -25.38
N MET A 8 -13.61 -17.97 -25.40
CA MET A 8 -13.42 -19.05 -26.38
C MET A 8 -14.08 -18.78 -27.72
N CYS A 9 -15.20 -18.03 -27.74
CA CYS A 9 -15.99 -17.84 -28.95
C CYS A 9 -15.57 -16.61 -29.79
N ILE A 10 -15.05 -15.54 -29.17
CA ILE A 10 -14.77 -14.28 -29.87
C ILE A 10 -13.30 -13.85 -29.83
N ARG A 11 -12.43 -14.53 -29.10
CA ARG A 11 -10.99 -14.21 -28.95
C ARG A 11 -10.70 -12.76 -28.55
N ASP A 12 -11.63 -12.12 -27.86
CA ASP A 12 -11.45 -10.76 -27.37
C ASP A 12 -10.60 -10.73 -26.10
N ARG A 13 -9.94 -9.61 -25.88
CA ARG A 13 -9.19 -9.40 -24.64
C ARG A 13 -10.13 -9.04 -23.50
N VAL A 14 -9.95 -9.68 -22.36
CA VAL A 14 -10.52 -9.20 -21.11
C VAL A 14 -9.68 -8.00 -20.66
N ILE A 15 -10.31 -6.89 -20.37
CA ILE A 15 -9.68 -5.67 -19.89
C ILE A 15 -10.22 -5.30 -18.51
N SER A 16 -9.39 -4.64 -17.71
CA SER A 16 -9.84 -4.09 -16.44
C SER A 16 -10.77 -2.90 -16.63
N GLU A 17 -11.58 -2.61 -15.63
CA GLU A 17 -12.41 -1.39 -15.61
C GLU A 17 -11.56 -0.12 -15.74
N ILE A 18 -10.35 -0.12 -15.15
CA ILE A 18 -9.39 0.99 -15.23
C ILE A 18 -8.90 1.20 -16.66
N GLU A 19 -8.54 0.10 -17.37
CA GLU A 19 -8.16 0.15 -18.79
C GLU A 19 -9.28 0.72 -19.65
N PHE A 20 -10.52 0.29 -19.38
CA PHE A 20 -11.69 0.79 -20.11
C PHE A 20 -11.92 2.27 -19.87
N ALA A 21 -11.96 2.70 -18.62
CA ALA A 21 -12.22 4.09 -18.24
C ALA A 21 -11.14 5.05 -18.73
N GLY A 22 -9.88 4.63 -18.69
CA GLY A 22 -8.74 5.44 -19.14
C GLY A 22 -8.80 5.86 -20.62
N ARG A 23 -9.63 5.19 -21.44
CA ARG A 23 -9.84 5.54 -22.86
C ARG A 23 -10.75 6.74 -23.06
N TYR A 24 -11.48 7.15 -22.03
CA TYR A 24 -12.52 8.17 -22.09
C TYR A 24 -12.19 9.43 -21.29
N THR A 25 -10.97 9.57 -20.82
CA THR A 25 -10.51 10.76 -20.10
C THR A 25 -9.08 11.13 -20.50
N ASN A 26 -8.78 12.44 -20.44
CA ASN A 26 -7.43 12.99 -20.61
C ASN A 26 -6.82 13.44 -19.29
N ALA A 27 -7.46 13.14 -18.17
CA ALA A 27 -6.95 13.45 -16.85
C ALA A 27 -5.58 12.79 -16.60
N LYS A 28 -4.75 13.40 -15.78
CA LYS A 28 -3.48 12.80 -15.36
C LYS A 28 -3.73 11.69 -14.36
N MET A 29 -3.13 10.53 -14.62
CA MET A 29 -3.27 9.31 -13.82
C MET A 29 -2.07 9.15 -12.89
N ILE A 30 -2.30 9.19 -11.58
CA ILE A 30 -1.32 8.89 -10.54
C ILE A 30 -1.69 7.52 -9.97
N CYS A 31 -0.88 6.52 -10.26
CA CYS A 31 -1.21 5.12 -10.00
C CYS A 31 -0.27 4.52 -8.95
N ILE A 32 -0.83 3.85 -7.97
CA ILE A 32 -0.10 3.30 -6.84
C ILE A 32 -0.30 1.78 -6.77
N THR A 33 0.80 1.03 -6.75
CA THR A 33 0.82 -0.42 -6.50
C THR A 33 1.91 -0.81 -5.51
N GLY A 34 1.95 -2.07 -5.16
CA GLY A 34 2.89 -2.65 -4.20
C GLY A 34 2.24 -3.83 -3.47
N SER A 35 2.98 -4.57 -2.69
CA SER A 35 2.40 -5.57 -1.79
C SER A 35 1.71 -4.87 -0.61
N ASN A 36 2.39 -3.94 0.05
CA ASN A 36 1.93 -3.18 1.21
C ASN A 36 1.99 -1.68 0.96
N GLY A 37 1.28 -0.88 1.78
CA GLY A 37 1.30 0.59 1.74
C GLY A 37 0.40 1.24 0.68
N LYS A 38 -0.13 0.52 -0.29
CA LYS A 38 -0.96 1.06 -1.38
C LYS A 38 -2.05 2.02 -0.91
N THR A 39 -2.94 1.52 -0.05
CA THR A 39 -4.12 2.28 0.41
C THR A 39 -3.74 3.54 1.16
N THR A 40 -2.75 3.45 2.05
CA THR A 40 -2.26 4.59 2.83
C THR A 40 -1.65 5.64 1.92
N THR A 41 -0.76 5.23 1.01
CA THR A 41 -0.12 6.15 0.05
C THR A 41 -1.13 6.80 -0.88
N THR A 42 -2.07 6.02 -1.43
CA THR A 42 -3.14 6.53 -2.31
C THR A 42 -4.02 7.54 -1.60
N SER A 43 -4.44 7.23 -0.37
CA SER A 43 -5.27 8.13 0.44
C SER A 43 -4.52 9.40 0.85
N LEU A 44 -3.23 9.27 1.17
CA LEU A 44 -2.39 10.41 1.52
C LEU A 44 -2.14 11.34 0.32
N ILE A 45 -1.84 10.80 -0.87
CA ILE A 45 -1.73 11.59 -2.10
C ILE A 45 -3.06 12.32 -2.36
N TYR A 46 -4.17 11.60 -2.29
CA TYR A 46 -5.50 12.20 -2.49
C TYR A 46 -5.77 13.34 -1.48
N HIS A 47 -5.42 13.14 -0.21
CA HIS A 47 -5.54 14.17 0.83
C HIS A 47 -4.71 15.42 0.51
N ILE A 48 -3.44 15.24 0.07
CA ILE A 48 -2.57 16.36 -0.30
C ILE A 48 -3.19 17.16 -1.47
N PHE A 49 -3.65 16.47 -2.52
CA PHE A 49 -4.26 17.12 -3.69
C PHE A 49 -5.55 17.87 -3.31
N LYS A 50 -6.41 17.25 -2.52
CA LYS A 50 -7.65 17.87 -2.03
C LYS A 50 -7.36 19.10 -1.17
N SER A 51 -6.42 19.01 -0.25
CA SER A 51 -6.03 20.10 0.64
C SER A 51 -5.40 21.28 -0.12
N ALA A 52 -4.76 20.98 -1.25
CA ALA A 52 -4.22 21.99 -2.17
C ALA A 52 -5.29 22.61 -3.12
N GLY A 53 -6.55 22.17 -3.02
CA GLY A 53 -7.64 22.67 -3.86
C GLY A 53 -7.66 22.13 -5.28
N MET A 54 -6.94 21.04 -5.55
CA MET A 54 -6.90 20.41 -6.88
C MET A 54 -8.22 19.70 -7.19
N ASN A 55 -8.62 19.72 -8.46
CA ASN A 55 -9.75 18.94 -8.96
C ASN A 55 -9.31 17.48 -9.17
N VAL A 56 -9.54 16.62 -8.17
CA VAL A 56 -9.00 15.26 -8.10
C VAL A 56 -10.04 14.23 -7.70
N GLY A 57 -10.06 13.09 -8.39
CA GLY A 57 -10.84 11.89 -8.07
C GLY A 57 -9.99 10.80 -7.42
N LEU A 58 -10.62 9.97 -6.58
CA LEU A 58 -10.03 8.79 -5.94
C LEU A 58 -10.69 7.53 -6.47
N ALA A 59 -9.91 6.61 -7.05
CA ALA A 59 -10.44 5.45 -7.75
C ALA A 59 -9.58 4.19 -7.61
N GLY A 60 -10.04 3.11 -8.21
CA GLY A 60 -9.34 1.83 -8.28
C GLY A 60 -9.82 0.83 -7.23
N ASN A 61 -8.89 0.20 -6.53
CA ASN A 61 -9.20 -0.77 -5.47
C ASN A 61 -9.81 -0.11 -4.21
N ILE A 62 -9.77 1.21 -4.15
CA ILE A 62 -10.42 2.06 -3.14
C ILE A 62 -11.15 3.21 -3.82
N GLY A 63 -12.03 3.89 -3.09
CA GLY A 63 -12.80 5.01 -3.62
C GLY A 63 -13.97 4.54 -4.50
N LYS A 64 -14.31 5.37 -5.48
CA LYS A 64 -15.37 5.07 -6.47
C LYS A 64 -14.78 4.42 -7.73
N SER A 65 -15.60 3.70 -8.48
CA SER A 65 -15.25 3.21 -9.82
C SER A 65 -14.70 4.35 -10.70
N LEU A 66 -13.56 4.13 -11.35
CA LEU A 66 -13.00 5.11 -12.29
C LEU A 66 -13.96 5.39 -13.45
N ALA A 67 -14.58 4.32 -13.99
CA ALA A 67 -15.53 4.44 -15.10
C ALA A 67 -16.75 5.29 -14.72
N LEU A 68 -17.26 5.12 -13.51
CA LEU A 68 -18.37 5.95 -13.01
C LEU A 68 -17.94 7.42 -12.89
N GLN A 69 -16.78 7.69 -12.30
CA GLN A 69 -16.28 9.06 -12.16
C GLN A 69 -16.00 9.73 -13.53
N VAL A 70 -15.43 8.99 -14.49
CA VAL A 70 -15.19 9.50 -15.83
C VAL A 70 -16.51 9.81 -16.57
N ALA A 71 -17.59 9.08 -16.28
CA ALA A 71 -18.89 9.29 -16.87
C ALA A 71 -19.68 10.43 -16.23
N GLU A 72 -19.54 10.64 -14.92
CA GLU A 72 -20.34 11.60 -14.13
C GLU A 72 -19.55 12.87 -13.77
N ASP A 73 -18.28 12.73 -13.46
CA ASP A 73 -17.41 13.78 -12.95
C ASP A 73 -16.25 14.03 -13.93
N HIS A 74 -15.80 15.27 -14.05
CA HIS A 74 -14.60 15.62 -14.83
C HIS A 74 -13.51 16.09 -13.86
N HIS A 75 -12.53 15.22 -13.61
CA HIS A 75 -11.36 15.58 -12.81
C HIS A 75 -10.13 15.83 -13.69
N ASP A 76 -9.22 16.70 -13.22
CA ASP A 76 -7.93 16.94 -13.86
C ASP A 76 -6.91 15.86 -13.49
N TYR A 77 -7.10 15.22 -12.33
CA TYR A 77 -6.27 14.15 -11.79
C TYR A 77 -7.12 13.02 -11.24
N TYR A 78 -6.65 11.79 -11.41
CA TYR A 78 -7.15 10.63 -10.69
C TYR A 78 -6.02 9.96 -9.92
N ILE A 79 -6.22 9.75 -8.62
CA ILE A 79 -5.34 8.97 -7.76
C ILE A 79 -5.92 7.56 -7.71
N ILE A 80 -5.16 6.56 -8.18
CA ILE A 80 -5.69 5.23 -8.47
C ILE A 80 -4.88 4.17 -7.73
N GLU A 81 -5.52 3.45 -6.80
CA GLU A 81 -4.93 2.25 -6.23
C GLU A 81 -5.08 1.08 -7.19
N LEU A 82 -3.98 0.43 -7.55
CA LEU A 82 -3.95 -0.71 -8.46
C LEU A 82 -3.48 -1.99 -7.78
N SER A 83 -4.34 -3.01 -7.81
CA SER A 83 -3.94 -4.39 -7.50
C SER A 83 -3.16 -5.00 -8.67
N SER A 84 -2.37 -6.06 -8.39
CA SER A 84 -1.73 -6.84 -9.46
C SER A 84 -2.75 -7.42 -10.45
N PHE A 85 -3.93 -7.81 -9.97
CA PHE A 85 -5.01 -8.38 -10.80
C PHE A 85 -5.60 -7.38 -11.80
N GLN A 86 -5.68 -6.10 -11.42
CA GLN A 86 -6.09 -5.04 -12.35
C GLN A 86 -5.00 -4.79 -13.39
N LEU A 87 -3.73 -4.76 -12.97
CA LEU A 87 -2.59 -4.58 -13.84
C LEU A 87 -2.45 -5.69 -14.89
N ASP A 88 -2.78 -6.95 -14.57
CA ASP A 88 -2.75 -8.07 -15.51
C ASP A 88 -3.64 -7.83 -16.74
N ASN A 89 -4.73 -7.09 -16.57
CA ASN A 89 -5.71 -6.80 -17.61
C ASN A 89 -5.65 -5.32 -18.08
N MET A 90 -4.48 -4.71 -18.01
CA MET A 90 -4.18 -3.37 -18.52
C MET A 90 -3.17 -3.48 -19.65
N TYR A 91 -3.47 -2.89 -20.83
CA TYR A 91 -2.67 -3.04 -22.05
C TYR A 91 -2.20 -1.70 -22.61
N ASN A 92 -3.09 -0.72 -22.71
CA ASN A 92 -2.81 0.60 -23.30
C ASN A 92 -2.87 1.72 -22.26
N PHE A 93 -3.35 1.43 -21.07
CA PHE A 93 -3.43 2.40 -19.98
C PHE A 93 -2.03 2.94 -19.63
N ARG A 94 -1.93 4.25 -19.43
CA ARG A 94 -0.70 4.94 -19.10
C ARG A 94 -0.83 5.63 -17.75
N ALA A 95 0.09 5.33 -16.84
CA ALA A 95 0.26 6.07 -15.59
C ALA A 95 1.21 7.25 -15.82
N ASN A 96 0.75 8.49 -15.66
CA ASN A 96 1.63 9.67 -15.74
C ASN A 96 2.63 9.71 -14.58
N ILE A 97 2.17 9.32 -13.38
CA ILE A 97 3.02 9.06 -12.22
C ILE A 97 2.69 7.65 -11.74
N ALA A 98 3.66 6.75 -11.81
CA ALA A 98 3.57 5.40 -11.28
C ALA A 98 4.33 5.31 -9.95
N VAL A 99 3.71 4.69 -8.95
CA VAL A 99 4.33 4.47 -7.63
C VAL A 99 4.33 2.98 -7.33
N LEU A 100 5.52 2.42 -7.12
CA LEU A 100 5.72 1.04 -6.68
C LEU A 100 6.33 1.03 -5.27
N MET A 101 5.49 0.71 -4.27
CA MET A 101 5.87 0.84 -2.87
C MET A 101 6.86 -0.24 -2.42
N ASN A 102 6.57 -1.50 -2.70
CA ASN A 102 7.37 -2.66 -2.34
C ASN A 102 6.86 -3.92 -3.02
N ILE A 103 7.69 -4.97 -3.01
CA ILE A 103 7.31 -6.29 -3.51
C ILE A 103 7.70 -7.36 -2.48
N THR A 104 6.71 -7.92 -1.81
CA THR A 104 6.84 -9.07 -0.89
C THR A 104 5.86 -10.17 -1.30
N PRO A 105 6.11 -11.44 -1.00
CA PRO A 105 5.22 -12.54 -1.38
C PRO A 105 3.79 -12.29 -0.90
N ASP A 106 2.85 -12.30 -1.83
CA ASP A 106 1.41 -12.23 -1.56
C ASP A 106 0.66 -12.78 -2.78
N HIS A 107 -0.52 -13.38 -2.55
CA HIS A 107 -1.37 -13.92 -3.62
C HIS A 107 -0.69 -14.89 -4.60
N LEU A 108 0.35 -15.62 -4.18
CA LEU A 108 1.12 -16.51 -5.06
C LEU A 108 0.28 -17.67 -5.60
N ASP A 109 -0.78 -18.07 -4.91
CA ASP A 109 -1.78 -19.03 -5.37
C ASP A 109 -2.41 -18.64 -6.73
N ARG A 110 -2.43 -17.34 -7.04
CA ARG A 110 -2.96 -16.80 -8.29
C ARG A 110 -1.89 -16.63 -9.39
N TYR A 111 -0.64 -16.71 -9.02
CA TYR A 111 0.52 -16.56 -9.91
C TYR A 111 1.31 -17.85 -10.07
N ASP A 112 0.60 -19.01 -10.07
CA ASP A 112 1.18 -20.34 -10.23
C ASP A 112 2.31 -20.62 -9.22
N HIS A 113 2.21 -20.05 -8.02
CA HIS A 113 3.26 -20.06 -6.99
C HIS A 113 4.61 -19.54 -7.47
N CYS A 114 4.62 -18.77 -8.57
CA CYS A 114 5.83 -18.17 -9.15
C CYS A 114 5.92 -16.69 -8.78
N MET A 115 6.89 -16.34 -7.94
CA MET A 115 7.12 -14.96 -7.50
C MET A 115 7.40 -14.02 -8.69
N GLN A 116 8.08 -14.50 -9.76
CA GLN A 116 8.38 -13.68 -10.92
C GLN A 116 7.10 -13.21 -11.65
N ASN A 117 6.08 -14.06 -11.77
CA ASN A 117 4.81 -13.67 -12.37
C ASN A 117 4.13 -12.53 -11.61
N TYR A 118 4.20 -12.55 -10.27
CA TYR A 118 3.68 -11.48 -9.41
C TYR A 118 4.48 -10.18 -9.54
N ILE A 119 5.80 -10.28 -9.64
CA ILE A 119 6.70 -9.15 -9.89
C ILE A 119 6.37 -8.50 -11.23
N ASP A 120 6.31 -9.29 -12.29
CA ASP A 120 6.02 -8.82 -13.66
C ASP A 120 4.64 -8.15 -13.72
N ALA A 121 3.64 -8.72 -13.04
CA ALA A 121 2.31 -8.11 -12.93
C ALA A 121 2.37 -6.70 -12.33
N LYS A 122 3.16 -6.49 -11.27
CA LYS A 122 3.30 -5.16 -10.65
C LYS A 122 4.07 -4.17 -11.52
N PHE A 123 5.12 -4.62 -12.19
CA PHE A 123 5.90 -3.75 -13.09
C PHE A 123 5.09 -3.31 -14.32
N ARG A 124 3.97 -3.96 -14.64
CA ARG A 124 3.05 -3.48 -15.71
C ARG A 124 2.54 -2.07 -15.48
N ILE A 125 2.61 -1.54 -14.26
CA ILE A 125 2.27 -0.13 -13.98
C ILE A 125 3.10 0.85 -14.81
N THR A 126 4.30 0.45 -15.25
CA THR A 126 5.23 1.27 -16.04
C THR A 126 5.17 1.01 -17.56
N GLN A 127 4.42 0.00 -18.01
CA GLN A 127 4.51 -0.57 -19.37
C GLN A 127 4.31 0.44 -20.51
N ASN A 128 3.50 1.48 -20.33
CA ASN A 128 3.17 2.47 -21.34
C ASN A 128 3.70 3.87 -21.01
N GLN A 129 4.55 3.99 -20.01
CA GLN A 129 5.16 5.27 -19.67
C GLN A 129 6.11 5.76 -20.77
N THR A 130 6.22 7.07 -20.87
CA THR A 130 7.10 7.80 -21.80
C THR A 130 8.16 8.57 -20.99
N PRO A 131 9.15 9.21 -21.63
CA PRO A 131 10.11 10.05 -20.92
C PRO A 131 9.51 11.26 -20.19
N ASP A 132 8.28 11.64 -20.49
CA ASP A 132 7.57 12.73 -19.80
C ASP A 132 6.87 12.27 -18.49
N ASP A 133 6.88 10.96 -18.21
CA ASP A 133 6.24 10.38 -17.05
C ASP A 133 7.25 10.14 -15.92
N ALA A 134 6.73 9.86 -14.74
CA ALA A 134 7.52 9.62 -13.54
C ALA A 134 7.29 8.21 -12.96
N PHE A 135 8.37 7.56 -12.54
CA PHE A 135 8.30 6.32 -11.80
C PHE A 135 8.96 6.48 -10.43
N ILE A 136 8.14 6.42 -9.39
CA ILE A 136 8.51 6.53 -7.97
C ILE A 136 8.59 5.13 -7.39
N PHE A 137 9.69 4.80 -6.73
CA PHE A 137 9.86 3.46 -6.15
C PHE A 137 10.79 3.48 -4.92
N TRP A 138 10.59 2.48 -4.06
CA TRP A 138 11.45 2.29 -2.89
C TRP A 138 12.80 1.69 -3.29
N ASN A 139 13.86 2.46 -3.10
CA ASN A 139 15.21 2.10 -3.51
C ASN A 139 15.84 0.95 -2.70
N ASP A 140 15.41 0.77 -1.43
CA ASP A 140 15.96 -0.28 -0.57
C ASP A 140 15.31 -1.66 -0.82
N ASP A 141 14.23 -1.74 -1.61
CA ASP A 141 13.60 -3.02 -1.93
C ASP A 141 14.51 -3.82 -2.88
N PRO A 142 15.04 -4.99 -2.43
CA PRO A 142 16.01 -5.76 -3.22
C PRO A 142 15.40 -6.34 -4.50
N ILE A 143 14.09 -6.60 -4.51
CA ILE A 143 13.39 -7.12 -5.68
C ILE A 143 13.24 -6.02 -6.71
N ILE A 144 12.75 -4.84 -6.30
CA ILE A 144 12.62 -3.69 -7.21
C ILE A 144 13.98 -3.37 -7.82
N LYS A 145 15.02 -3.23 -6.99
CA LYS A 145 16.39 -2.90 -7.41
C LYS A 145 16.92 -3.88 -8.48
N ARG A 146 16.70 -5.16 -8.28
CA ARG A 146 17.09 -6.22 -9.22
C ARG A 146 16.34 -6.14 -10.55
N GLU A 147 15.07 -5.77 -10.51
CA GLU A 147 14.16 -5.81 -11.67
C GLU A 147 14.22 -4.54 -12.53
N LEU A 148 14.68 -3.40 -12.01
CA LEU A 148 14.70 -2.12 -12.76
C LEU A 148 15.32 -2.24 -14.16
N ALA A 149 16.45 -2.95 -14.28
CA ALA A 149 17.16 -3.11 -15.56
C ALA A 149 16.44 -4.02 -16.57
N LYS A 150 15.49 -4.84 -16.12
CA LYS A 150 14.81 -5.84 -16.96
C LYS A 150 13.57 -5.30 -17.68
N HIS A 151 12.95 -4.26 -17.14
CA HIS A 151 11.64 -3.79 -17.60
C HIS A 151 11.67 -2.63 -18.63
N GLY A 152 12.86 -2.25 -19.12
CA GLY A 152 12.99 -1.25 -20.21
C GLY A 152 12.30 0.08 -19.89
N LEU A 153 12.46 0.57 -18.66
CA LEU A 153 11.80 1.77 -18.15
C LEU A 153 12.14 3.00 -18.98
N LYS A 154 11.12 3.80 -19.34
CA LYS A 154 11.27 5.02 -20.13
C LYS A 154 11.06 6.28 -19.30
N ALA A 155 10.29 6.19 -18.20
CA ALA A 155 9.98 7.30 -17.32
C ALA A 155 11.21 7.81 -16.57
N HIS A 156 11.16 9.06 -16.12
CA HIS A 156 12.11 9.56 -15.14
C HIS A 156 11.97 8.79 -13.82
N LEU A 157 13.11 8.42 -13.23
CA LEU A 157 13.17 7.62 -12.01
C LEU A 157 13.26 8.52 -10.78
N TYR A 158 12.39 8.27 -9.80
CA TYR A 158 12.31 9.02 -8.54
C TYR A 158 12.41 8.04 -7.34
N PRO A 159 13.61 7.50 -7.07
CA PRO A 159 13.81 6.57 -5.96
C PRO A 159 13.77 7.28 -4.61
N PHE A 160 13.11 6.64 -3.63
CA PHE A 160 13.14 7.06 -2.23
C PHE A 160 13.73 5.97 -1.34
N ALA A 161 14.32 6.36 -0.21
CA ALA A 161 14.94 5.46 0.77
C ALA A 161 14.64 5.90 2.21
N ALA A 162 14.85 5.01 3.19
CA ALA A 162 14.70 5.36 4.60
C ALA A 162 15.76 6.37 5.07
N VAL A 163 16.98 6.20 4.56
CA VAL A 163 18.14 7.01 4.87
C VAL A 163 18.77 7.50 3.56
N LYS A 164 19.68 8.45 3.67
CA LYS A 164 20.42 8.94 2.51
C LYS A 164 21.23 7.83 1.85
N GLU A 165 20.93 7.56 0.59
CA GLU A 165 21.61 6.60 -0.27
C GLU A 165 21.92 7.21 -1.64
N ASP A 166 22.93 6.65 -2.32
CA ASP A 166 23.26 7.06 -3.68
C ASP A 166 22.06 6.84 -4.62
N GLY A 167 21.68 7.90 -5.32
CA GLY A 167 20.59 7.92 -6.26
C GLY A 167 19.21 8.19 -5.63
N ALA A 168 19.02 8.08 -4.32
CA ALA A 168 17.74 8.42 -3.68
C ALA A 168 17.52 9.94 -3.71
N ILE A 169 16.35 10.35 -4.20
CA ILE A 169 15.97 11.77 -4.28
C ILE A 169 15.16 12.23 -3.05
N ALA A 170 14.64 11.27 -2.29
CA ALA A 170 13.92 11.54 -1.05
C ALA A 170 14.32 10.52 0.03
N TYR A 171 14.59 11.02 1.23
CA TYR A 171 15.11 10.22 2.35
C TYR A 171 14.97 10.99 3.67
N VAL A 172 15.37 10.36 4.79
CA VAL A 172 15.57 11.04 6.07
C VAL A 172 17.07 11.20 6.35
N GLU A 173 17.46 12.38 6.77
CA GLU A 173 18.80 12.72 7.24
C GLU A 173 18.68 13.71 8.40
N ASP A 174 19.33 13.44 9.52
CA ASP A 174 19.34 14.30 10.72
C ASP A 174 17.93 14.62 11.25
N HIS A 175 17.02 13.62 11.29
CA HIS A 175 15.61 13.76 11.65
C HIS A 175 14.76 14.60 10.69
N GLU A 176 15.32 15.07 9.59
CA GLU A 176 14.58 15.76 8.55
C GLU A 176 14.19 14.82 7.40
N VAL A 177 12.94 14.86 7.00
CA VAL A 177 12.45 14.32 5.71
C VAL A 177 12.88 15.28 4.62
N LYS A 178 13.67 14.81 3.68
CA LYS A 178 14.17 15.59 2.54
C LYS A 178 13.65 15.05 1.23
N ILE A 179 13.12 15.92 0.38
CA ILE A 179 12.77 15.64 -1.02
C ILE A 179 13.55 16.64 -1.86
N ASN A 180 14.48 16.17 -2.69
CA ASN A 180 15.38 17.02 -3.43
C ASN A 180 14.90 17.38 -4.83
N GLU A 181 14.01 16.59 -5.41
CA GLU A 181 13.49 16.75 -6.78
C GLU A 181 11.98 16.54 -6.85
N PRO A 182 11.30 17.20 -7.81
CA PRO A 182 11.78 18.24 -8.71
C PRO A 182 12.01 19.60 -8.02
N ILE A 183 11.36 19.85 -6.89
CA ILE A 183 11.53 21.07 -6.09
C ILE A 183 11.97 20.66 -4.68
N ALA A 184 13.15 21.08 -4.28
CA ALA A 184 13.67 20.71 -2.98
C ALA A 184 12.86 21.31 -1.82
N PHE A 185 12.49 20.48 -0.87
CA PHE A 185 11.96 20.90 0.43
C PHE A 185 12.32 19.89 1.53
N ASN A 186 12.26 20.34 2.77
CA ASN A 186 12.43 19.51 3.96
C ASN A 186 11.36 19.82 5.02
N MET A 187 11.15 18.87 5.93
CA MET A 187 10.33 19.02 7.12
C MET A 187 10.86 18.09 8.23
N GLU A 188 10.59 18.44 9.48
CA GLU A 188 10.94 17.55 10.60
C GLU A 188 10.14 16.23 10.51
N GLN A 189 10.80 15.12 10.79
CA GLN A 189 10.15 13.79 10.75
C GLN A 189 9.02 13.70 11.78
N GLU A 190 9.15 14.37 12.92
CA GLU A 190 8.17 14.44 13.99
C GLU A 190 6.90 15.21 13.59
N GLU A 191 6.96 16.05 12.56
CA GLU A 191 5.78 16.73 12.02
C GLU A 191 4.88 15.80 11.20
N LEU A 192 5.38 14.61 10.79
CA LEU A 192 4.54 13.66 10.05
C LEU A 192 3.42 13.12 10.93
N ALA A 193 2.19 13.24 10.46
CA ALA A 193 1.01 12.70 11.15
C ALA A 193 1.05 11.17 11.28
N LEU A 194 1.63 10.49 10.30
CA LEU A 194 1.79 9.05 10.28
C LEU A 194 3.16 8.65 10.83
N THR A 195 3.18 7.85 11.88
CA THR A 195 4.40 7.38 12.54
C THR A 195 4.79 5.97 12.09
N GLY A 196 6.05 5.60 12.31
CA GLY A 196 6.60 4.29 11.96
C GLY A 196 7.25 4.26 10.58
N GLN A 197 8.21 3.34 10.42
CA GLN A 197 9.08 3.29 9.23
C GLN A 197 8.28 3.07 7.92
N HIS A 198 7.30 2.19 7.90
CA HIS A 198 6.46 1.96 6.72
C HIS A 198 5.65 3.20 6.32
N ASN A 199 5.21 3.99 7.30
CA ASN A 199 4.49 5.23 7.06
C ASN A 199 5.41 6.37 6.60
N LEU A 200 6.67 6.33 6.99
CA LEU A 200 7.69 7.18 6.39
C LEU A 200 7.79 6.95 4.88
N TYR A 201 7.88 5.69 4.44
CA TYR A 201 7.88 5.36 3.00
C TYR A 201 6.61 5.83 2.28
N ASN A 202 5.45 5.67 2.91
CA ASN A 202 4.18 6.16 2.37
C ASN A 202 4.21 7.70 2.22
N SER A 203 4.77 8.41 3.20
CA SER A 203 4.88 9.88 3.21
C SER A 203 5.89 10.39 2.17
N LEU A 204 7.03 9.72 2.00
CA LEU A 204 8.02 10.05 0.98
C LEU A 204 7.42 9.91 -0.43
N ALA A 205 6.81 8.76 -0.73
CA ALA A 205 6.18 8.51 -2.02
C ALA A 205 5.05 9.51 -2.32
N ALA A 206 4.23 9.84 -1.31
CA ALA A 206 3.16 10.81 -1.46
C ALA A 206 3.69 12.24 -1.67
N GLY A 207 4.72 12.62 -0.92
CA GLY A 207 5.37 13.93 -1.06
C GLY A 207 6.00 14.12 -2.45
N ILE A 208 6.71 13.11 -2.97
CA ILE A 208 7.27 13.15 -4.34
C ILE A 208 6.14 13.28 -5.36
N SER A 209 5.07 12.48 -5.24
CA SER A 209 3.94 12.52 -6.17
C SER A 209 3.28 13.91 -6.24
N ALA A 210 3.10 14.54 -5.09
CA ALA A 210 2.52 15.88 -4.98
C ALA A 210 3.46 16.96 -5.52
N ASN A 211 4.76 16.83 -5.25
CA ASN A 211 5.79 17.73 -5.75
C ASN A 211 5.86 17.71 -7.28
N LEU A 212 5.81 16.51 -7.88
CA LEU A 212 5.73 16.32 -9.35
C LEU A 212 4.47 16.92 -9.97
N ALA A 213 3.38 16.99 -9.23
CA ALA A 213 2.15 17.65 -9.67
C ALA A 213 2.18 19.17 -9.52
N GLY A 214 3.26 19.74 -8.99
CA GLY A 214 3.44 21.18 -8.79
C GLY A 214 2.72 21.74 -7.56
N ILE A 215 2.36 20.90 -6.60
CA ILE A 215 1.78 21.35 -5.32
C ILE A 215 2.89 22.01 -4.50
N THR A 216 2.58 23.14 -3.88
CA THR A 216 3.58 23.90 -3.12
C THR A 216 4.03 23.14 -1.87
N LYS A 217 5.29 23.35 -1.47
CA LYS A 217 5.87 22.71 -0.29
C LYS A 217 5.10 22.98 1.01
N GLU A 218 4.50 24.16 1.14
CA GLU A 218 3.67 24.54 2.28
C GLU A 218 2.40 23.66 2.36
N ASN A 219 1.74 23.44 1.21
CA ASN A 219 0.56 22.57 1.13
C ASN A 219 0.94 21.10 1.39
N ILE A 220 2.07 20.63 0.84
CA ILE A 220 2.55 19.27 1.07
C ILE A 220 2.86 19.06 2.55
N ARG A 221 3.65 19.95 3.18
CA ARG A 221 3.97 19.88 4.61
C ARG A 221 2.70 19.84 5.47
N LYS A 222 1.80 20.79 5.25
CA LYS A 222 0.54 20.86 6.00
C LYS A 222 -0.25 19.56 5.90
N ALA A 223 -0.43 19.03 4.69
CA ALA A 223 -1.21 17.83 4.48
C ALA A 223 -0.54 16.55 5.04
N LEU A 224 0.80 16.48 5.00
CA LEU A 224 1.55 15.40 5.64
C LEU A 224 1.44 15.46 7.18
N SER A 225 1.25 16.64 7.75
CA SER A 225 1.13 16.86 9.20
C SER A 225 -0.29 16.68 9.73
N ASP A 226 -1.33 16.84 8.93
CA ASP A 226 -2.72 16.81 9.39
C ASP A 226 -3.53 15.57 8.91
N PHE A 227 -2.89 14.63 8.22
CA PHE A 227 -3.54 13.43 7.72
C PHE A 227 -3.99 12.50 8.86
N LYS A 228 -5.27 12.20 8.94
CA LYS A 228 -5.86 11.40 10.04
C LYS A 228 -5.67 9.88 9.92
N GLY A 229 -4.93 9.43 8.91
CA GLY A 229 -4.77 8.00 8.63
C GLY A 229 -5.90 7.42 7.78
N VAL A 230 -5.93 6.10 7.68
CA VAL A 230 -6.93 5.34 6.92
C VAL A 230 -7.65 4.41 7.87
N GLU A 231 -8.98 4.34 7.79
CA GLU A 231 -9.79 3.39 8.56
C GLU A 231 -9.27 1.95 8.39
N HIS A 232 -9.26 1.20 9.47
CA HIS A 232 -8.80 -0.19 9.53
C HIS A 232 -7.30 -0.41 9.27
N ARG A 233 -6.47 0.65 9.37
CA ARG A 233 -4.99 0.56 9.28
C ARG A 233 -4.33 1.25 10.46
N LEU A 234 -3.90 0.45 11.44
CA LEU A 234 -3.37 0.92 12.73
C LEU A 234 -4.27 2.03 13.33
N GLU A 235 -5.54 1.92 13.07
CA GLU A 235 -6.56 2.88 13.47
C GLU A 235 -6.76 2.79 14.98
N LYS A 236 -6.47 3.87 15.71
CA LYS A 236 -6.81 3.98 17.13
C LYS A 236 -8.31 4.16 17.28
N VAL A 237 -9.02 3.07 17.57
CA VAL A 237 -10.48 3.05 17.64
C VAL A 237 -10.99 3.62 18.95
N ALA A 238 -10.36 3.23 20.07
CA ALA A 238 -10.79 3.62 21.42
C ALA A 238 -9.64 3.52 22.41
N ARG A 239 -9.78 4.23 23.54
CA ARG A 239 -8.99 4.01 24.73
C ARG A 239 -9.93 3.79 25.91
N VAL A 240 -9.91 2.57 26.46
CA VAL A 240 -10.79 2.18 27.56
C VAL A 240 -9.95 1.65 28.73
N ARG A 241 -10.11 2.21 29.92
CA ARG A 241 -9.37 1.83 31.14
C ARG A 241 -7.84 1.77 30.98
N GLY A 242 -7.29 2.68 30.13
CA GLY A 242 -5.86 2.75 29.86
C GLY A 242 -5.36 1.80 28.76
N ILE A 243 -6.23 0.99 28.16
CA ILE A 243 -5.92 0.09 27.05
C ILE A 243 -6.29 0.78 25.74
N ASP A 244 -5.35 0.87 24.81
CA ASP A 244 -5.59 1.36 23.46
C ASP A 244 -6.06 0.20 22.58
N PHE A 245 -7.20 0.39 21.93
CA PHE A 245 -7.75 -0.53 20.91
C PHE A 245 -7.35 -0.05 19.53
N ILE A 246 -6.63 -0.89 18.79
CA ILE A 246 -6.10 -0.59 17.48
C ILE A 246 -6.69 -1.57 16.47
N ASN A 247 -7.35 -1.03 15.44
CA ASN A 247 -7.89 -1.80 14.34
C ASN A 247 -6.93 -1.78 13.15
N ASP A 248 -6.39 -2.95 12.82
CA ASP A 248 -5.55 -3.17 11.65
C ASP A 248 -6.07 -4.32 10.78
N SER A 249 -7.39 -4.46 10.69
CA SER A 249 -8.04 -5.57 9.97
C SER A 249 -7.73 -5.61 8.46
N LYS A 250 -7.14 -4.57 7.91
CA LYS A 250 -6.58 -4.57 6.55
C LYS A 250 -5.15 -5.11 6.45
N ALA A 251 -4.52 -5.51 7.54
CA ALA A 251 -3.28 -6.30 7.53
C ALA A 251 -3.61 -7.75 7.14
N THR A 252 -3.58 -8.04 5.86
CA THR A 252 -4.03 -9.32 5.30
C THR A 252 -2.90 -10.30 4.96
N ASN A 253 -1.67 -9.99 5.36
CA ASN A 253 -0.49 -10.83 5.23
C ASN A 253 0.46 -10.67 6.43
N VAL A 254 1.40 -11.59 6.57
CA VAL A 254 2.34 -11.64 7.70
C VAL A 254 3.23 -10.41 7.77
N ASN A 255 3.70 -9.91 6.64
CA ASN A 255 4.53 -8.72 6.57
C ASN A 255 3.80 -7.46 7.08
N SER A 256 2.51 -7.29 6.77
CA SER A 256 1.71 -6.20 7.35
C SER A 256 1.59 -6.33 8.88
N CYS A 257 1.38 -7.55 9.38
CA CYS A 257 1.34 -7.84 10.81
C CYS A 257 2.70 -7.53 11.49
N TRP A 258 3.81 -7.83 10.81
CA TRP A 258 5.16 -7.50 11.28
C TRP A 258 5.31 -5.98 11.54
N TYR A 259 4.93 -5.15 10.57
CA TYR A 259 4.98 -3.69 10.73
C TYR A 259 4.05 -3.19 11.84
N ALA A 260 2.85 -3.78 11.97
CA ALA A 260 1.93 -3.43 13.04
C ALA A 260 2.56 -3.71 14.41
N LEU A 261 3.10 -4.90 14.61
CA LEU A 261 3.77 -5.27 15.86
C LEU A 261 5.01 -4.42 16.12
N GLN A 262 5.82 -4.14 15.09
CA GLN A 262 6.99 -3.28 15.24
C GLN A 262 6.63 -1.89 15.76
N SER A 263 5.49 -1.34 15.35
CA SER A 263 5.02 -0.02 15.77
C SER A 263 4.44 0.02 17.20
N MET A 264 4.18 -1.14 17.83
CA MET A 264 3.68 -1.18 19.19
C MET A 264 4.78 -0.80 20.19
N THR A 265 4.45 0.11 21.09
CA THR A 265 5.36 0.61 22.15
C THR A 265 5.10 -0.02 23.52
N THR A 266 3.99 -0.76 23.66
CA THR A 266 3.58 -1.45 24.90
C THR A 266 3.23 -2.89 24.60
N LYS A 267 3.10 -3.72 25.65
CA LYS A 267 2.64 -5.10 25.51
C LYS A 267 1.24 -5.13 24.89
N THR A 268 1.06 -6.04 23.95
CA THR A 268 -0.12 -6.10 23.07
C THR A 268 -0.82 -7.45 23.22
N VAL A 269 -2.13 -7.45 23.23
CA VAL A 269 -2.95 -8.64 22.95
C VAL A 269 -3.20 -8.65 21.45
N LEU A 270 -2.72 -9.67 20.75
CA LEU A 270 -2.80 -9.76 19.30
C LEU A 270 -3.96 -10.68 18.89
N ILE A 271 -4.93 -10.12 18.16
CA ILE A 271 -6.02 -10.90 17.56
C ILE A 271 -5.60 -11.29 16.15
N LEU A 272 -5.47 -12.60 15.90
CA LEU A 272 -5.09 -13.19 14.62
C LEU A 272 -6.23 -14.05 14.08
N GLY A 273 -6.42 -14.07 12.76
CA GLY A 273 -7.42 -14.93 12.17
C GLY A 273 -7.62 -14.70 10.67
N GLY A 274 -8.59 -15.40 10.12
CA GLY A 274 -8.93 -15.32 8.71
C GLY A 274 -8.50 -16.55 7.90
N LYS A 275 -8.67 -16.49 6.57
CA LYS A 275 -8.31 -17.60 5.69
C LYS A 275 -6.78 -17.69 5.54
N ASP A 276 -6.21 -18.86 5.87
CA ASP A 276 -4.80 -19.12 5.58
C ASP A 276 -4.54 -19.16 4.06
N LYS A 277 -3.51 -18.43 3.65
CA LYS A 277 -3.05 -18.32 2.25
C LYS A 277 -1.67 -18.97 2.05
N GLY A 278 -1.29 -19.88 2.95
CA GLY A 278 0.07 -20.44 2.97
C GLY A 278 1.07 -19.55 3.72
N ASN A 279 0.60 -18.81 4.72
CA ASN A 279 1.41 -17.89 5.51
C ASN A 279 2.60 -18.59 6.18
N ASP A 280 3.75 -17.94 6.17
CA ASP A 280 4.91 -18.28 6.98
C ASP A 280 4.98 -17.30 8.17
N TYR A 281 4.72 -17.80 9.38
CA TYR A 281 4.69 -16.97 10.58
C TYR A 281 6.08 -16.79 11.22
N THR A 282 7.13 -17.39 10.69
CA THR A 282 8.49 -17.21 11.22
C THR A 282 8.94 -15.76 11.17
N GLU A 283 8.46 -14.99 10.20
CA GLU A 283 8.79 -13.56 10.05
C GLU A 283 8.35 -12.70 11.26
N ILE A 284 7.29 -13.11 11.98
CA ILE A 284 6.76 -12.36 13.12
C ILE A 284 7.07 -13.02 14.48
N GLU A 285 7.77 -14.16 14.50
CA GLU A 285 8.04 -14.93 15.71
C GLU A 285 8.66 -14.08 16.83
N ASP A 286 9.76 -13.41 16.53
CA ASP A 286 10.51 -12.61 17.49
C ASP A 286 9.66 -11.45 18.06
N LEU A 287 8.92 -10.76 17.18
CA LEU A 287 8.04 -9.66 17.59
C LEU A 287 6.86 -10.13 18.45
N VAL A 288 6.29 -11.30 18.15
CA VAL A 288 5.24 -11.89 18.98
C VAL A 288 5.78 -12.22 20.36
N ARG A 289 6.93 -12.85 20.46
CA ARG A 289 7.59 -13.16 21.76
C ARG A 289 7.92 -11.90 22.56
N GLU A 290 8.47 -10.89 21.86
CA GLU A 290 8.88 -9.65 22.52
C GLU A 290 7.69 -8.78 22.93
N LYS A 291 6.69 -8.62 22.06
CA LYS A 291 5.67 -7.58 22.22
C LYS A 291 4.29 -8.08 22.64
N CYS A 292 3.98 -9.34 22.43
CA CYS A 292 2.67 -9.85 22.83
C CYS A 292 2.64 -10.31 24.31
N SER A 293 1.50 -10.10 24.94
CA SER A 293 1.18 -10.63 26.28
C SER A 293 0.16 -11.76 26.22
N ALA A 294 -0.66 -11.81 25.16
CA ALA A 294 -1.61 -12.86 24.89
C ALA A 294 -1.95 -12.89 23.38
N LEU A 295 -2.50 -13.99 22.92
CA LEU A 295 -2.97 -14.19 21.56
C LEU A 295 -4.45 -14.56 21.57
N VAL A 296 -5.21 -14.05 20.59
CA VAL A 296 -6.60 -14.45 20.36
C VAL A 296 -6.69 -14.96 18.93
N TYR A 297 -7.04 -16.23 18.76
CA TYR A 297 -7.25 -16.80 17.43
C TYR A 297 -8.73 -16.69 17.08
N MET A 298 -9.01 -16.02 15.95
CA MET A 298 -10.37 -15.76 15.50
C MET A 298 -10.65 -16.46 14.17
N GLY A 299 -11.53 -17.43 14.17
CA GLY A 299 -11.94 -18.17 12.97
C GLY A 299 -12.31 -19.61 13.25
N LEU A 300 -12.76 -20.30 12.19
CA LEU A 300 -13.16 -21.73 12.27
C LEU A 300 -11.99 -22.71 12.10
N HIS A 301 -10.87 -22.24 11.54
CA HIS A 301 -9.71 -23.05 11.17
C HIS A 301 -8.44 -22.38 11.68
N ASN A 302 -8.13 -22.61 12.95
CA ASN A 302 -7.01 -22.00 13.65
C ASN A 302 -5.85 -22.98 13.92
N GLU A 303 -5.93 -24.20 13.38
CA GLU A 303 -4.97 -25.29 13.61
C GLU A 303 -3.52 -24.84 13.34
N LYS A 304 -3.29 -24.14 12.25
CA LYS A 304 -1.95 -23.64 11.88
C LYS A 304 -1.43 -22.56 12.83
N LEU A 305 -2.32 -21.75 13.42
CA LEU A 305 -1.95 -20.77 14.43
C LEU A 305 -1.54 -21.48 15.72
N HIS A 306 -2.30 -22.49 16.15
CA HIS A 306 -1.96 -23.34 17.29
C HIS A 306 -0.61 -24.04 17.07
N ASP A 307 -0.43 -24.71 15.95
CA ASP A 307 0.81 -25.45 15.62
C ASP A 307 2.05 -24.54 15.69
N PHE A 308 1.91 -23.26 15.32
CA PHE A 308 3.03 -22.33 15.30
C PHE A 308 3.23 -21.58 16.61
N PHE A 309 2.19 -20.99 17.18
CA PHE A 309 2.31 -20.02 18.28
C PHE A 309 2.18 -20.61 19.69
N ASP A 310 1.49 -21.75 19.90
CA ASP A 310 1.29 -22.32 21.24
C ASP A 310 2.61 -22.69 21.94
N ARG A 311 3.64 -22.99 21.14
CA ARG A 311 5.01 -23.24 21.64
C ARG A 311 5.64 -22.05 22.37
N PHE A 312 5.06 -20.85 22.28
CA PHE A 312 5.59 -19.64 22.92
C PHE A 312 5.14 -19.51 24.41
N GLY A 313 4.18 -20.32 24.82
CA GLY A 313 3.69 -20.32 26.20
C GLY A 313 2.95 -19.05 26.60
N LEU A 314 2.45 -18.27 25.63
CA LEU A 314 1.59 -17.13 25.86
C LEU A 314 0.16 -17.60 26.16
N PRO A 315 -0.63 -16.88 26.96
CA PRO A 315 -2.07 -17.10 27.07
C PRO A 315 -2.73 -17.04 25.69
N VAL A 316 -3.61 -18.01 25.39
CA VAL A 316 -4.34 -18.10 24.13
C VAL A 316 -5.83 -18.20 24.42
N ALA A 317 -6.64 -17.43 23.67
CA ALA A 317 -8.08 -17.60 23.59
C ALA A 317 -8.45 -17.97 22.14
N ASP A 318 -9.38 -18.91 21.98
CA ASP A 318 -9.88 -19.37 20.67
C ASP A 318 -11.33 -18.95 20.50
N VAL A 319 -11.62 -18.14 19.48
CA VAL A 319 -12.93 -17.52 19.28
C VAL A 319 -13.43 -17.84 17.86
N GLN A 320 -14.53 -18.54 17.80
CA GLN A 320 -15.12 -18.98 16.52
C GLN A 320 -16.24 -18.08 15.98
N THR A 321 -16.75 -17.18 16.81
CA THR A 321 -17.98 -16.42 16.54
C THR A 321 -17.75 -15.09 15.83
N GLY A 322 -16.77 -14.31 16.23
CA GLY A 322 -16.49 -13.04 15.55
C GLY A 322 -15.67 -12.03 16.39
N MET A 323 -15.45 -10.87 15.81
CA MET A 323 -14.60 -9.82 16.39
C MET A 323 -15.09 -9.32 17.75
N LYS A 324 -16.41 -9.24 17.96
CA LYS A 324 -16.94 -8.81 19.27
C LYS A 324 -16.48 -9.72 20.39
N ASP A 325 -16.64 -11.02 20.21
CA ASP A 325 -16.28 -12.01 21.22
C ASP A 325 -14.75 -12.12 21.36
N ALA A 326 -14.00 -11.88 20.27
CA ALA A 326 -12.53 -11.84 20.29
C ALA A 326 -11.98 -10.62 21.08
N VAL A 327 -12.72 -9.52 21.13
CA VAL A 327 -12.36 -8.34 21.95
C VAL A 327 -12.76 -8.52 23.42
N GLU A 328 -13.80 -9.32 23.69
CA GLU A 328 -14.28 -9.62 25.05
C GLU A 328 -13.47 -10.74 25.74
N ALA A 329 -12.80 -11.61 24.96
CA ALA A 329 -11.98 -12.73 25.45
C ALA A 329 -10.66 -12.27 26.07
#